data_9864657ca817a3b7a2b7b34ae6d8aeeb
#
_entry.id   9864657ca817a3b7a2b7b34ae6d8aeeb
#
_cell.length_a   1.000
_cell.length_b   1.000
_cell.length_c   1.000
_cell.angle_alpha   90.00
_cell.angle_beta   90.00
_cell.angle_gamma   90.00
#
_symmetry.space_group_name_H-M   'P 1'
#
loop_
_entity.id
_entity.type
_entity.pdbx_description
1 polymer ?
#
loop_
_entity_poly.entity_id
_entity_poly.type
_entity_poly.pdbx_seq_one_letter_code
_entity_poly.pdbx_strand_id
1 'polypeptide(L)'
;MTQPDEVTLDFERAFAGIAETRSQCEDYQDRHGQTAPCFASSAAGQGFEDQGRAIADMYERIHRQTDEQTQQLLRVMGTVEQSVHRFAVAEGFFTDRLRRLNQ
;
A
#
# COMPACT_ATOMS: atom_id res chain seq x y z
N MET A 1 11.89 -31.88 0.53
CA MET A 1 11.86 -31.33 1.89
C MET A 1 12.64 -30.02 1.92
N THR A 2 12.00 -28.93 2.37
CA THR A 2 12.62 -27.60 2.40
C THR A 2 13.62 -27.53 3.55
N GLN A 3 14.84 -27.08 3.26
CA GLN A 3 15.86 -26.90 4.30
C GLN A 3 15.53 -25.67 5.15
N PRO A 4 15.90 -25.66 6.46
CA PRO A 4 15.60 -24.49 7.33
C PRO A 4 16.15 -23.16 6.79
N ASP A 5 17.30 -23.19 6.12
CA ASP A 5 17.90 -21.98 5.54
C ASP A 5 17.06 -21.42 4.38
N GLU A 6 16.45 -22.29 3.57
CA GLU A 6 15.57 -21.89 2.48
C GLU A 6 14.29 -21.26 3.02
N VAL A 7 13.71 -21.84 4.06
CA VAL A 7 12.52 -21.31 4.73
C VAL A 7 12.82 -19.92 5.31
N THR A 8 13.97 -19.76 5.95
CA THR A 8 14.39 -18.47 6.51
C THR A 8 14.52 -17.41 5.43
N LEU A 9 15.16 -17.76 4.30
CA LEU A 9 15.30 -16.84 3.17
C LEU A 9 13.95 -16.46 2.58
N ASP A 10 13.01 -17.39 2.48
CA ASP A 10 11.68 -17.13 1.95
C ASP A 10 10.91 -16.16 2.84
N PHE A 11 10.99 -16.30 4.17
CA PHE A 11 10.38 -15.36 5.10
C PHE A 11 11.03 -13.98 5.01
N GLU A 12 12.33 -13.92 4.92
CA GLU A 12 13.05 -12.66 4.78
C GLU A 12 12.64 -11.93 3.50
N ARG A 13 12.53 -12.64 2.39
CA ARG A 13 12.06 -12.10 1.12
C ARG A 13 10.61 -11.62 1.21
N ALA A 14 9.76 -12.41 1.86
CA ALA A 14 8.35 -12.04 2.05
C ALA A 14 8.22 -10.75 2.85
N PHE A 15 8.93 -10.63 3.96
CA PHE A 15 8.91 -9.41 4.78
C PHE A 15 9.48 -8.21 4.04
N ALA A 16 10.58 -8.41 3.31
CA ALA A 16 11.18 -7.35 2.51
C ALA A 16 10.23 -6.86 1.41
N GLY A 17 9.57 -7.80 0.73
CA GLY A 17 8.61 -7.47 -0.32
C GLY A 17 7.39 -6.72 0.23
N ILE A 18 6.88 -7.13 1.38
CA ILE A 18 5.77 -6.46 2.05
C ILE A 18 6.17 -5.03 2.45
N ALA A 19 7.36 -4.87 3.04
CA ALA A 19 7.85 -3.56 3.47
C ALA A 19 8.04 -2.62 2.27
N GLU A 20 8.61 -3.12 1.18
CA GLU A 20 8.81 -2.34 -0.04
C GLU A 20 7.48 -1.91 -0.65
N THR A 21 6.53 -2.83 -0.78
CA THR A 21 5.21 -2.53 -1.34
C THR A 21 4.46 -1.53 -0.47
N ARG A 22 4.54 -1.69 0.86
CA ARG A 22 3.93 -0.73 1.80
C ARG A 22 4.52 0.65 1.62
N SER A 23 5.84 0.76 1.52
CA SER A 23 6.53 2.03 1.32
C SER A 23 6.08 2.70 0.02
N GLN A 24 5.96 1.94 -1.06
CA GLN A 24 5.47 2.45 -2.33
C GLN A 24 4.02 2.95 -2.24
N CYS A 25 3.16 2.22 -1.52
CA CYS A 25 1.77 2.62 -1.32
C CYS A 25 1.66 3.90 -0.48
N GLU A 26 2.48 4.00 0.57
CA GLU A 26 2.51 5.20 1.42
C GLU A 26 3.01 6.42 0.64
N ASP A 27 4.05 6.25 -0.17
CA ASP A 27 4.55 7.31 -1.05
C ASP A 27 3.49 7.74 -2.04
N TYR A 28 2.79 6.80 -2.64
CA TYR A 28 1.69 7.09 -3.56
C TYR A 28 0.58 7.86 -2.85
N GLN A 29 0.21 7.43 -1.66
CA GLN A 29 -0.84 8.07 -0.87
C GLN A 29 -0.46 9.52 -0.52
N ASP A 30 0.80 9.75 -0.14
CA ASP A 30 1.30 11.08 0.19
C ASP A 30 1.26 11.99 -1.04
N ARG A 31 1.74 11.53 -2.18
CA ARG A 31 1.72 12.29 -3.43
C ARG A 31 0.29 12.58 -3.87
N HIS A 32 -0.58 11.59 -3.76
CA HIS A 32 -1.99 11.72 -4.15
C HIS A 32 -2.69 12.74 -3.26
N GLY A 33 -2.39 12.75 -1.95
CA GLY A 33 -2.93 13.72 -1.01
C GLY A 33 -2.44 15.14 -1.27
N GLN A 34 -1.20 15.29 -1.74
CA GLN A 34 -0.61 16.58 -2.07
C GLN A 34 -1.09 17.14 -3.42
N THR A 35 -1.53 16.26 -4.30
CA THR A 35 -1.95 16.62 -5.66
C THR A 35 -3.48 16.55 -5.74
N ALA A 36 -4.16 17.45 -5.03
CA ALA A 36 -5.60 17.53 -5.10
C ALA A 36 -6.04 17.94 -6.51
N PRO A 37 -7.12 17.32 -7.04
CA PRO A 37 -7.59 17.68 -8.37
C PRO A 37 -8.05 19.13 -8.40
N CYS A 38 -7.58 19.86 -9.39
CA CYS A 38 -7.90 21.26 -9.55
C CYS A 38 -8.42 21.48 -10.98
N PHE A 39 -9.74 21.38 -11.13
CA PHE A 39 -10.39 21.71 -12.37
C PHE A 39 -11.31 22.91 -12.10
N ALA A 40 -10.96 24.06 -12.66
CA ALA A 40 -11.80 25.24 -12.54
C ALA A 40 -13.07 25.06 -13.37
N SER A 41 -14.24 25.30 -12.79
CA SER A 41 -15.51 25.16 -13.51
C SER A 41 -15.57 26.04 -14.74
N SER A 42 -14.85 27.16 -14.74
CA SER A 42 -14.74 28.08 -15.88
C SER A 42 -13.85 27.55 -17.00
N ALA A 43 -13.07 26.49 -16.74
CA ALA A 43 -12.15 25.94 -17.75
C ALA A 43 -12.87 25.32 -18.93
N ALA A 44 -14.14 24.93 -18.78
CA ALA A 44 -14.97 24.42 -19.86
C ALA A 44 -15.43 25.50 -20.84
N GLY A 45 -15.25 26.76 -20.49
CA GLY A 45 -15.61 27.90 -21.33
C GLY A 45 -16.91 28.54 -20.94
N GLN A 46 -17.15 29.72 -21.51
CA GLN A 46 -18.36 30.51 -21.22
C GLN A 46 -19.59 29.78 -21.75
N GLY A 47 -20.62 29.64 -20.93
CA GLY A 47 -21.83 28.91 -21.27
C GLY A 47 -21.80 27.42 -20.93
N PHE A 48 -20.65 26.91 -20.43
CA PHE A 48 -20.46 25.50 -20.07
C PHE A 48 -20.09 25.34 -18.58
N GLU A 49 -20.44 26.29 -17.72
CA GLU A 49 -20.07 26.29 -16.32
C GLU A 49 -20.67 25.10 -15.57
N ASP A 50 -21.87 24.65 -15.92
CA ASP A 50 -22.49 23.48 -15.29
C ASP A 50 -21.75 22.21 -15.65
N GLN A 51 -21.33 22.09 -16.91
CA GLN A 51 -20.51 20.97 -17.36
C GLN A 51 -19.14 20.99 -16.69
N GLY A 52 -18.54 22.17 -16.53
CA GLY A 52 -17.27 22.35 -15.83
C GLY A 52 -17.36 21.91 -14.38
N ARG A 53 -18.45 22.25 -13.69
CA ARG A 53 -18.69 21.82 -12.31
C ARG A 53 -18.85 20.31 -12.22
N ALA A 54 -19.59 19.71 -13.17
CA ALA A 54 -19.77 18.26 -13.22
C ALA A 54 -18.43 17.54 -13.38
N ILE A 55 -17.54 18.06 -14.23
CA ILE A 55 -16.20 17.51 -14.42
C ILE A 55 -15.36 17.66 -13.13
N ALA A 56 -15.40 18.83 -12.50
CA ALA A 56 -14.67 19.06 -11.25
C ALA A 56 -15.15 18.10 -10.14
N ASP A 57 -16.46 17.92 -10.01
CA ASP A 57 -17.02 16.98 -9.03
C ASP A 57 -16.61 15.54 -9.33
N MET A 58 -16.55 15.18 -10.60
CA MET A 58 -16.10 13.85 -11.01
C MET A 58 -14.63 13.61 -10.64
N TYR A 59 -13.76 14.61 -10.88
CA TYR A 59 -12.34 14.50 -10.50
C TYR A 59 -12.17 14.35 -9.00
N GLU A 60 -12.90 15.12 -8.21
CA GLU A 60 -12.87 15.01 -6.74
C GLU A 60 -13.33 13.63 -6.28
N ARG A 61 -14.37 13.10 -6.90
CA ARG A 61 -14.91 11.79 -6.56
C ARG A 61 -13.90 10.68 -6.87
N ILE A 62 -13.28 10.75 -8.05
CA ILE A 62 -12.24 9.79 -8.45
C ILE A 62 -11.05 9.86 -7.49
N HIS A 63 -10.62 11.06 -7.13
CA HIS A 63 -9.52 11.29 -6.19
C HIS A 63 -9.83 10.63 -4.84
N ARG A 64 -11.03 10.84 -4.32
CA ARG A 64 -11.48 10.27 -3.04
C ARG A 64 -11.55 8.75 -3.09
N GLN A 65 -12.11 8.20 -4.17
CA GLN A 65 -12.18 6.74 -4.37
C GLN A 65 -10.78 6.12 -4.44
N THR A 66 -9.85 6.78 -5.10
CA THR A 66 -8.47 6.30 -5.18
C THR A 66 -7.81 6.30 -3.81
N ASP A 67 -8.04 7.33 -2.99
CA ASP A 67 -7.57 7.38 -1.60
C ASP A 67 -8.13 6.22 -0.79
N GLU A 68 -9.43 5.98 -0.87
CA GLU A 68 -10.09 4.89 -0.16
C GLU A 68 -9.54 3.53 -0.56
N GLN A 69 -9.33 3.32 -1.86
CA GLN A 69 -8.77 2.08 -2.37
C GLN A 69 -7.34 1.86 -1.88
N THR A 70 -6.53 2.92 -1.86
CA THR A 70 -5.16 2.85 -1.36
C THR A 70 -5.13 2.52 0.13
N GLN A 71 -6.02 3.12 0.91
CA GLN A 71 -6.15 2.80 2.34
C GLN A 71 -6.57 1.35 2.57
N GLN A 72 -7.51 0.84 1.77
CA GLN A 72 -7.93 -0.55 1.84
C GLN A 72 -6.78 -1.50 1.49
N LEU A 73 -6.00 -1.16 0.48
CA LEU A 73 -4.83 -1.95 0.10
C LEU A 73 -3.82 -2.01 1.25
N LEU A 74 -3.55 -0.90 1.91
CA LEU A 74 -2.65 -0.86 3.07
C LEU A 74 -3.17 -1.73 4.22
N ARG A 75 -4.48 -1.77 4.45
CA ARG A 75 -5.07 -2.66 5.46
C ARG A 75 -4.90 -4.12 5.09
N VAL A 76 -5.14 -4.47 3.83
CA VAL A 76 -4.93 -5.84 3.34
C VAL A 76 -3.48 -6.24 3.50
N MET A 77 -2.54 -5.36 3.20
CA MET A 77 -1.12 -5.61 3.39
C MET A 77 -0.78 -5.86 4.86
N GLY A 78 -1.40 -5.12 5.77
CA GLY A 78 -1.25 -5.35 7.20
C GLY A 78 -1.73 -6.74 7.61
N THR A 79 -2.85 -7.19 7.06
CA THR A 79 -3.37 -8.54 7.31
C THR A 79 -2.44 -9.61 6.76
N VAL A 80 -1.93 -9.42 5.55
CA VAL A 80 -0.98 -10.35 4.93
C VAL A 80 0.29 -10.42 5.76
N GLU A 81 0.80 -9.29 6.22
CA GLU A 81 1.99 -9.22 7.07
C GLU A 81 1.78 -10.00 8.36
N GLN A 82 0.63 -9.85 9.02
CA GLN A 82 0.31 -10.60 10.23
C GLN A 82 0.25 -12.10 9.96
N SER A 83 -0.33 -12.50 8.83
CA SER A 83 -0.41 -13.92 8.44
C SER A 83 0.97 -14.51 8.21
N VAL A 84 1.85 -13.80 7.51
CA VAL A 84 3.23 -14.21 7.27
C VAL A 84 3.98 -14.29 8.58
N HIS A 85 3.78 -13.33 9.48
CA HIS A 85 4.39 -13.30 10.80
C HIS A 85 3.99 -14.53 11.62
N ARG A 86 2.70 -14.88 11.64
CA ARG A 86 2.22 -16.09 12.34
C ARG A 86 2.85 -17.34 11.77
N PHE A 87 2.96 -17.43 10.45
CA PHE A 87 3.63 -18.55 9.80
C PHE A 87 5.09 -18.62 10.20
N ALA A 88 5.79 -17.49 10.21
CA ALA A 88 7.19 -17.42 10.58
C ALA A 88 7.41 -17.86 12.03
N VAL A 89 6.52 -17.45 12.94
CA VAL A 89 6.56 -17.89 14.34
C VAL A 89 6.36 -19.41 14.44
N ALA A 90 5.36 -19.94 13.74
CA ALA A 90 5.04 -21.36 13.75
C ALA A 90 6.21 -22.21 13.20
N GLU A 91 6.94 -21.70 12.21
CA GLU A 91 8.08 -22.37 11.62
C GLU A 91 9.39 -22.16 12.40
N GLY A 92 9.37 -21.40 13.49
CA GLY A 92 10.54 -21.14 14.31
C GLY A 92 11.54 -20.15 13.71
N PHE A 93 11.10 -19.35 12.74
CA PHE A 93 11.97 -18.38 12.04
C PHE A 93 12.68 -17.44 13.01
N PHE A 94 11.93 -16.84 13.93
CA PHE A 94 12.49 -15.87 14.89
C PHE A 94 13.42 -16.54 15.91
N THR A 95 13.09 -17.75 16.33
CA THR A 95 13.93 -18.53 17.23
C THR A 95 15.28 -18.83 16.60
N ASP A 96 15.28 -19.29 15.37
CA ASP A 96 16.50 -19.61 14.63
C ASP A 96 17.35 -18.36 14.40
N ARG A 97 16.70 -17.23 14.10
CA ARG A 97 17.41 -15.97 13.91
C ARG A 97 18.08 -15.49 15.19
N LEU A 98 17.40 -15.63 16.33
CA LEU A 98 17.97 -15.27 17.63
C LEU A 98 19.17 -16.15 17.96
N ARG A 99 19.12 -17.44 17.67
CA ARG A 99 20.26 -18.35 17.86
C ARG A 99 21.48 -17.90 17.07
N ARG A 100 21.29 -17.48 15.81
CA ARG A 100 22.38 -16.99 14.98
C ARG A 100 23.02 -15.73 15.55
N LEU A 101 22.21 -14.83 16.11
CA LEU A 101 22.70 -13.59 16.69
C LEU A 101 23.51 -13.83 17.96
N ASN A 102 23.24 -14.93 18.67
CA ASN A 102 23.89 -15.26 19.94
C ASN A 102 25.14 -16.15 19.78
N GLN A 103 25.49 -16.53 18.57
CA GLN A 103 26.69 -17.33 18.30
C GLN A 103 27.92 -16.50 18.00
#